data_c65a8a242367e0b52beff44415a9fdab
#
_entry.id   c65a8a242367e0b52beff44415a9fdab
#
_cell.length_a   1.000
_cell.length_b   1.000
_cell.length_c   1.000
_cell.angle_alpha   90.00
_cell.angle_beta   90.00
_cell.angle_gamma   90.00
#
_symmetry.space_group_name_H-M   'P 1'
#
loop_
_entity.id
_entity.type
_entity.pdbx_description
1 polymer ?
#
loop_
_entity_poly.entity_id
_entity_poly.type
_entity_poly.pdbx_seq_one_letter_code
_entity_poly.pdbx_strand_id
1 'polypeptide(L)'
;MADRTIFILGASRGIGLGLVKEFLARGWQVVASERSRSDALHALENEALRIVSCDVTRPDSYADFGFEDGQFDALVINAGITGARHQDAMQATADEVADVMVTNAFGPARAARTLLPALRDGGTLAVMSSLMGSISDSSGGYDLYRTSKVALNMLAKGVAEQHAAARGIAVLALHPGWVQTDMGGP
;
A
#
# COMPACT_ATOMS: atom_id res chain seq x y z
N MET A 1 17.14 -15.32 -17.04
CA MET A 1 16.79 -15.06 -15.62
C MET A 1 15.27 -15.09 -15.57
N ALA A 2 14.66 -15.72 -14.56
CA ALA A 2 13.20 -15.65 -14.43
C ALA A 2 12.78 -14.18 -14.29
N ASP A 3 11.73 -13.78 -14.98
CA ASP A 3 11.21 -12.41 -14.94
C ASP A 3 10.68 -12.15 -13.52
N ARG A 4 11.17 -11.10 -12.89
CA ARG A 4 10.69 -10.69 -11.55
C ARG A 4 9.31 -10.05 -11.66
N THR A 5 8.43 -10.38 -10.74
CA THR A 5 7.04 -9.93 -10.75
C THR A 5 6.69 -9.17 -9.48
N ILE A 6 6.05 -8.01 -9.61
CA ILE A 6 5.58 -7.20 -8.47
C ILE A 6 4.09 -6.86 -8.60
N PHE A 7 3.39 -6.87 -7.47
CA PHE A 7 2.06 -6.28 -7.35
C PHE A 7 2.11 -4.96 -6.55
N ILE A 8 1.50 -3.91 -7.10
CA ILE A 8 1.42 -2.58 -6.48
C ILE A 8 -0.05 -2.20 -6.28
N LEU A 9 -0.52 -2.26 -5.04
CA LEU A 9 -1.87 -1.85 -4.68
C LEU A 9 -1.90 -0.33 -4.46
N GLY A 10 -2.73 0.40 -5.22
CA GLY A 10 -2.82 1.86 -5.16
C GLY A 10 -1.83 2.57 -6.07
N ALA A 11 -1.86 2.24 -7.37
CA ALA A 11 -0.91 2.68 -8.38
C ALA A 11 -1.42 3.81 -9.28
N SER A 12 -2.64 4.30 -9.07
CA SER A 12 -3.29 5.25 -9.98
C SER A 12 -2.59 6.61 -10.09
N ARG A 13 -1.83 7.02 -9.08
CA ARG A 13 -1.15 8.33 -9.01
C ARG A 13 0.00 8.34 -8.02
N GLY A 14 0.71 9.48 -7.95
CA GLY A 14 1.71 9.76 -6.92
C GLY A 14 2.80 8.69 -6.85
N ILE A 15 3.13 8.27 -5.63
CA ILE A 15 4.19 7.29 -5.35
C ILE A 15 3.91 5.95 -6.06
N GLY A 16 2.67 5.46 -6.01
CA GLY A 16 2.31 4.19 -6.65
C GLY A 16 2.55 4.19 -8.15
N LEU A 17 2.16 5.25 -8.85
CA LEU A 17 2.44 5.41 -10.29
C LEU A 17 3.95 5.54 -10.57
N GLY A 18 4.68 6.25 -9.69
CA GLY A 18 6.14 6.33 -9.77
C GLY A 18 6.81 4.98 -9.64
N LEU A 19 6.34 4.14 -8.70
CA LEU A 19 6.83 2.77 -8.53
C LEU A 19 6.56 1.91 -9.76
N VAL A 20 5.36 2.00 -10.37
CA VAL A 20 5.06 1.26 -11.61
C VAL A 20 6.07 1.61 -12.69
N LYS A 21 6.30 2.91 -12.94
CA LYS A 21 7.27 3.38 -13.95
C LYS A 21 8.67 2.85 -13.69
N GLU A 22 9.12 2.92 -12.44
CA GLU A 22 10.47 2.49 -12.03
C GLU A 22 10.66 0.98 -12.18
N PHE A 23 9.69 0.16 -11.76
CA PHE A 23 9.79 -1.29 -11.89
C PHE A 23 9.72 -1.74 -13.36
N LEU A 24 8.87 -1.12 -14.19
CA LEU A 24 8.85 -1.38 -15.63
C LEU A 24 10.19 -1.02 -16.29
N ALA A 25 10.77 0.12 -15.93
CA ALA A 25 12.10 0.55 -16.44
C ALA A 25 13.23 -0.42 -16.05
N ARG A 26 13.05 -1.16 -14.94
CA ARG A 26 13.98 -2.21 -14.49
C ARG A 26 13.68 -3.59 -15.08
N GLY A 27 12.74 -3.71 -15.99
CA GLY A 27 12.38 -4.96 -16.66
C GLY A 27 11.57 -5.93 -15.79
N TRP A 28 10.82 -5.44 -14.80
CA TRP A 28 9.91 -6.26 -14.02
C TRP A 28 8.56 -6.41 -14.72
N GLN A 29 7.91 -7.55 -14.50
CA GLN A 29 6.47 -7.70 -14.76
C GLN A 29 5.71 -7.01 -13.62
N VAL A 30 4.81 -6.10 -13.96
CA VAL A 30 4.09 -5.28 -12.97
C VAL A 30 2.60 -5.53 -13.05
N VAL A 31 2.00 -5.92 -11.92
CA VAL A 31 0.55 -5.84 -11.74
C VAL A 31 0.26 -4.61 -10.89
N ALA A 32 -0.53 -3.69 -11.42
CA ALA A 32 -0.84 -2.41 -10.78
C ALA A 32 -2.34 -2.31 -10.51
N SER A 33 -2.74 -1.84 -9.32
CA SER A 33 -4.16 -1.65 -9.06
C SER A 33 -4.57 -0.17 -9.07
N GLU A 34 -5.80 0.06 -9.54
CA GLU A 34 -6.48 1.34 -9.46
C GLU A 34 -7.89 1.16 -8.88
N ARG A 35 -8.38 2.14 -8.13
CA ARG A 35 -9.77 2.14 -7.65
C ARG A 35 -10.73 2.71 -8.69
N SER A 36 -10.28 3.74 -9.35
CA SER A 36 -10.95 4.39 -10.47
C SER A 36 -9.93 4.52 -11.60
N ARG A 37 -10.41 4.52 -12.85
CA ARG A 37 -9.55 4.61 -14.03
C ARG A 37 -8.58 5.79 -13.94
N SER A 38 -7.30 5.51 -14.11
CA SER A 38 -6.21 6.48 -14.16
C SER A 38 -5.65 6.56 -15.58
N ASP A 39 -5.92 7.66 -16.28
CA ASP A 39 -5.39 7.85 -17.63
C ASP A 39 -3.85 7.84 -17.64
N ALA A 40 -3.21 8.37 -16.59
CA ALA A 40 -1.76 8.35 -16.46
C ALA A 40 -1.18 6.94 -16.29
N LEU A 41 -1.90 6.01 -15.65
CA LEU A 41 -1.49 4.61 -15.53
C LEU A 41 -1.70 3.87 -16.86
N HIS A 42 -2.85 4.06 -17.49
CA HIS A 42 -3.17 3.44 -18.78
C HIS A 42 -2.30 3.96 -19.94
N ALA A 43 -1.84 5.22 -19.88
CA ALA A 43 -0.93 5.80 -20.88
C ALA A 43 0.49 5.18 -20.87
N LEU A 44 0.82 4.31 -19.95
CA LEU A 44 2.14 3.65 -19.93
C LEU A 44 2.31 2.62 -21.04
N GLU A 45 1.22 2.10 -21.61
CA GLU A 45 1.19 1.20 -22.79
C GLU A 45 2.36 0.20 -22.83
N ASN A 46 2.52 -0.61 -21.79
CA ASN A 46 3.64 -1.54 -21.64
C ASN A 46 3.13 -2.97 -21.51
N GLU A 47 3.65 -3.90 -22.32
CA GLU A 47 3.24 -5.32 -22.31
C GLU A 47 3.55 -6.03 -20.98
N ALA A 48 4.53 -5.53 -20.20
CA ALA A 48 4.85 -6.02 -18.88
C ALA A 48 3.93 -5.44 -17.78
N LEU A 49 2.93 -4.61 -18.13
CA LEU A 49 1.98 -4.00 -17.20
C LEU A 49 0.60 -4.62 -17.33
N ARG A 50 0.11 -5.20 -16.23
CA ARG A 50 -1.29 -5.61 -16.07
C ARG A 50 -1.97 -4.68 -15.06
N ILE A 51 -3.13 -4.10 -15.43
CA ILE A 51 -3.91 -3.24 -14.54
C ILE A 51 -5.14 -4.00 -14.03
N VAL A 52 -5.41 -3.91 -12.73
CA VAL A 52 -6.58 -4.51 -12.07
C VAL A 52 -7.34 -3.47 -11.25
N SER A 53 -8.66 -3.64 -11.11
CA SER A 53 -9.47 -2.76 -10.25
C SER A 53 -9.41 -3.25 -8.80
N CYS A 54 -9.15 -2.35 -7.85
CA CYS A 54 -9.08 -2.67 -6.43
C CYS A 54 -9.42 -1.47 -5.56
N ASP A 55 -10.32 -1.67 -4.62
CA ASP A 55 -10.56 -0.75 -3.50
C ASP A 55 -10.08 -1.39 -2.21
N VAL A 56 -9.04 -0.83 -1.60
CA VAL A 56 -8.41 -1.35 -0.38
C VAL A 56 -9.39 -1.42 0.81
N THR A 57 -10.46 -0.63 0.79
CA THR A 57 -11.51 -0.62 1.82
C THR A 57 -12.53 -1.75 1.64
N ARG A 58 -12.56 -2.40 0.48
CA ARG A 58 -13.52 -3.43 0.09
C ARG A 58 -12.84 -4.77 -0.12
N PRO A 59 -12.88 -5.71 0.86
CA PRO A 59 -12.21 -7.00 0.76
C PRO A 59 -12.57 -7.80 -0.50
N ASP A 60 -13.85 -7.75 -0.90
CA ASP A 60 -14.34 -8.48 -2.09
C ASP A 60 -13.66 -8.02 -3.38
N SER A 61 -13.12 -6.79 -3.40
CA SER A 61 -12.45 -6.25 -4.59
C SER A 61 -11.06 -6.85 -4.86
N TYR A 62 -10.49 -7.58 -3.90
CA TYR A 62 -9.16 -8.21 -4.02
C TYR A 62 -9.10 -9.65 -3.49
N ALA A 63 -10.22 -10.20 -3.01
CA ALA A 63 -10.26 -11.55 -2.48
C ALA A 63 -10.04 -12.62 -3.56
N ASP A 64 -10.43 -12.34 -4.79
CA ASP A 64 -10.34 -13.28 -5.92
C ASP A 64 -9.75 -12.60 -7.17
N PHE A 65 -8.48 -12.23 -7.10
CA PHE A 65 -7.75 -11.77 -8.28
C PHE A 65 -7.32 -12.90 -9.22
N GLY A 66 -7.51 -14.15 -8.81
CA GLY A 66 -7.01 -15.32 -9.55
C GLY A 66 -5.48 -15.34 -9.63
N PHE A 67 -4.79 -14.80 -8.61
CA PHE A 67 -3.35 -14.91 -8.52
C PHE A 67 -2.93 -16.30 -8.06
N GLU A 68 -1.86 -16.81 -8.63
CA GLU A 68 -1.28 -18.08 -8.23
C GLU A 68 -0.42 -17.93 -6.96
N ASP A 69 -0.31 -19.00 -6.17
CA ASP A 69 0.58 -19.02 -5.01
C ASP A 69 2.04 -18.83 -5.47
N GLY A 70 2.75 -17.93 -4.78
CA GLY A 70 4.14 -17.63 -5.09
C GLY A 70 4.38 -16.85 -6.39
N GLN A 71 3.33 -16.28 -7.00
CA GLN A 71 3.41 -15.54 -8.28
C GLN A 71 4.34 -14.33 -8.20
N PHE A 72 4.38 -13.63 -7.04
CA PHE A 72 5.08 -12.35 -6.90
C PHE A 72 6.37 -12.47 -6.09
N ASP A 73 7.41 -11.75 -6.54
CA ASP A 73 8.64 -11.49 -5.78
C ASP A 73 8.43 -10.40 -4.72
N ALA A 74 7.54 -9.46 -5.01
CA ALA A 74 7.23 -8.35 -4.11
C ALA A 74 5.75 -7.94 -4.18
N LEU A 75 5.20 -7.56 -3.02
CA LEU A 75 3.90 -6.91 -2.88
C LEU A 75 4.11 -5.54 -2.24
N VAL A 76 3.57 -4.48 -2.84
CA VAL A 76 3.58 -3.12 -2.28
C VAL A 76 2.14 -2.67 -2.04
N ILE A 77 1.78 -2.46 -0.79
CA ILE A 77 0.48 -1.91 -0.40
C ILE A 77 0.66 -0.41 -0.17
N ASN A 78 0.35 0.38 -1.21
CA ASN A 78 0.62 1.83 -1.23
C ASN A 78 -0.63 2.68 -1.00
N ALA A 79 -1.83 2.14 -1.17
CA ALA A 79 -3.07 2.90 -1.02
C ALA A 79 -3.17 3.62 0.33
N GLY A 80 -3.62 4.87 0.30
CA GLY A 80 -3.81 5.69 1.49
C GLY A 80 -4.36 7.08 1.17
N ILE A 81 -4.87 7.74 2.21
CA ILE A 81 -5.42 9.11 2.16
C ILE A 81 -4.87 9.93 3.32
N THR A 82 -4.98 11.25 3.22
CA THR A 82 -4.66 12.16 4.34
C THR A 82 -5.76 12.13 5.40
N GLY A 83 -7.01 11.94 4.99
CA GLY A 83 -8.20 12.07 5.83
C GLY A 83 -8.73 13.51 5.86
N ALA A 84 -9.50 13.85 6.89
CA ALA A 84 -10.12 15.17 7.05
C ALA A 84 -9.08 16.30 7.10
N ARG A 85 -9.43 17.46 6.58
CA ARG A 85 -8.48 18.60 6.46
C ARG A 85 -8.01 19.17 7.79
N HIS A 86 -8.88 19.20 8.80
CA HIS A 86 -8.54 19.76 10.11
C HIS A 86 -7.52 18.91 10.89
N GLN A 87 -7.52 17.58 10.67
CA GLN A 87 -6.59 16.63 11.31
C GLN A 87 -6.61 16.61 12.86
N ASP A 88 -7.61 17.24 13.48
CA ASP A 88 -7.73 17.45 14.92
C ASP A 88 -8.65 16.38 15.53
N ALA A 89 -8.14 15.60 16.48
CA ALA A 89 -8.90 14.55 17.15
C ALA A 89 -10.13 15.06 17.90
N MET A 90 -10.13 16.32 18.35
CA MET A 90 -11.25 16.93 19.08
C MET A 90 -12.40 17.36 18.16
N GLN A 91 -12.13 17.52 16.86
CA GLN A 91 -13.11 17.91 15.85
C GLN A 91 -13.58 16.70 15.02
N ALA A 92 -12.81 15.61 15.04
CA ALA A 92 -13.04 14.47 14.18
C ALA A 92 -14.38 13.77 14.48
N THR A 93 -15.15 13.57 13.43
CA THR A 93 -16.34 12.73 13.49
C THR A 93 -15.99 11.25 13.45
N ALA A 94 -16.90 10.40 13.90
CA ALA A 94 -16.71 8.93 13.82
C ALA A 94 -16.48 8.46 12.38
N ASP A 95 -17.16 9.06 11.40
CA ASP A 95 -17.01 8.71 9.98
C ASP A 95 -15.63 9.11 9.44
N GLU A 96 -15.10 10.28 9.79
CA GLU A 96 -13.75 10.71 9.39
C GLU A 96 -12.65 9.82 9.99
N VAL A 97 -12.83 9.42 11.26
CA VAL A 97 -11.95 8.44 11.92
C VAL A 97 -12.03 7.09 11.21
N ALA A 98 -13.25 6.60 10.93
CA ALA A 98 -13.45 5.33 10.24
C ALA A 98 -12.84 5.35 8.84
N ASP A 99 -13.05 6.41 8.05
CA ASP A 99 -12.52 6.53 6.69
C ASP A 99 -10.98 6.44 6.67
N VAL A 100 -10.30 7.23 7.49
CA VAL A 100 -8.83 7.22 7.51
C VAL A 100 -8.26 5.93 8.08
N MET A 101 -8.88 5.35 9.10
CA MET A 101 -8.42 4.09 9.72
C MET A 101 -8.65 2.90 8.80
N VAL A 102 -9.79 2.81 8.16
CA VAL A 102 -10.09 1.72 7.21
C VAL A 102 -9.20 1.83 5.99
N THR A 103 -9.02 3.03 5.43
CA THR A 103 -8.23 3.22 4.20
C THR A 103 -6.73 3.06 4.45
N ASN A 104 -6.19 3.57 5.56
CA ASN A 104 -4.74 3.63 5.79
C ASN A 104 -4.18 2.47 6.61
N ALA A 105 -5.00 1.78 7.41
CA ALA A 105 -4.52 0.75 8.34
C ALA A 105 -5.19 -0.61 8.13
N PHE A 106 -6.48 -0.73 8.40
CA PHE A 106 -7.18 -2.01 8.38
C PHE A 106 -7.33 -2.60 6.99
N GLY A 107 -7.67 -1.77 5.98
CA GLY A 107 -7.74 -2.18 4.58
C GLY A 107 -6.39 -2.70 4.06
N PRO A 108 -5.30 -1.92 4.16
CA PRO A 108 -3.96 -2.36 3.82
C PRO A 108 -3.49 -3.63 4.53
N ALA A 109 -3.72 -3.76 5.83
CA ALA A 109 -3.34 -4.95 6.58
C ALA A 109 -4.15 -6.18 6.15
N ARG A 110 -5.44 -6.02 5.89
CA ARG A 110 -6.31 -7.08 5.37
C ARG A 110 -5.87 -7.49 3.98
N ALA A 111 -5.63 -6.52 3.07
CA ALA A 111 -5.14 -6.80 1.72
C ALA A 111 -3.78 -7.53 1.77
N ALA A 112 -2.86 -7.08 2.63
CA ALA A 112 -1.58 -7.74 2.83
C ALA A 112 -1.74 -9.22 3.22
N ARG A 113 -2.63 -9.54 4.16
CA ARG A 113 -2.89 -10.93 4.58
C ARG A 113 -3.57 -11.75 3.49
N THR A 114 -4.57 -11.20 2.81
CA THR A 114 -5.30 -11.90 1.73
C THR A 114 -4.40 -12.23 0.55
N LEU A 115 -3.47 -11.32 0.21
CA LEU A 115 -2.56 -11.48 -0.92
C LEU A 115 -1.25 -12.20 -0.56
N LEU A 116 -1.00 -12.46 0.72
CA LEU A 116 0.24 -13.09 1.17
C LEU A 116 0.53 -14.46 0.52
N PRO A 117 -0.47 -15.34 0.24
CA PRO A 117 -0.21 -16.59 -0.48
C PRO A 117 0.40 -16.38 -1.86
N ALA A 118 -0.01 -15.32 -2.57
CA ALA A 118 0.55 -14.98 -3.89
C ALA A 118 1.99 -14.48 -3.86
N LEU A 119 2.54 -14.14 -2.68
CA LEU A 119 3.95 -13.80 -2.51
C LEU A 119 4.76 -15.08 -2.33
N ARG A 120 5.88 -15.21 -3.05
CA ARG A 120 6.76 -16.37 -2.91
C ARG A 120 7.49 -16.39 -1.56
N ASP A 121 7.97 -17.56 -1.15
CA ASP A 121 8.84 -17.69 0.01
C ASP A 121 10.13 -16.88 -0.19
N GLY A 122 10.59 -16.21 0.85
CA GLY A 122 11.70 -15.26 0.78
C GLY A 122 11.42 -13.96 0.04
N GLY A 123 10.16 -13.72 -0.38
CA GLY A 123 9.72 -12.49 -1.03
C GLY A 123 9.64 -11.30 -0.08
N THR A 124 9.16 -10.16 -0.61
CA THR A 124 9.06 -8.91 0.15
C THR A 124 7.64 -8.35 0.12
N LEU A 125 7.05 -8.13 1.30
CA LEU A 125 5.83 -7.37 1.51
C LEU A 125 6.19 -5.99 2.03
N ALA A 126 5.80 -4.93 1.33
CA ALA A 126 5.99 -3.55 1.78
C ALA A 126 4.64 -2.85 1.99
N VAL A 127 4.48 -2.15 3.11
CA VAL A 127 3.35 -1.25 3.34
C VAL A 127 3.82 0.19 3.33
N MET A 128 3.10 1.09 2.66
CA MET A 128 3.46 2.51 2.60
C MET A 128 3.02 3.20 3.89
N SER A 129 3.96 3.31 4.81
CA SER A 129 3.81 4.02 6.07
C SER A 129 4.30 5.48 5.95
N SER A 130 4.71 6.06 7.06
CA SER A 130 5.24 7.42 7.17
C SER A 130 6.07 7.54 8.43
N LEU A 131 7.04 8.46 8.45
CA LEU A 131 7.68 8.91 9.68
C LEU A 131 6.66 9.45 10.69
N MET A 132 5.55 10.01 10.20
CA MET A 132 4.43 10.45 11.04
C MET A 132 3.75 9.31 11.81
N GLY A 133 4.00 8.04 11.46
CA GLY A 133 3.61 6.86 12.24
C GLY A 133 4.61 6.48 13.34
N SER A 134 5.67 7.25 13.56
CA SER A 134 6.57 7.08 14.71
C SER A 134 6.03 7.82 15.93
N ILE A 135 5.95 7.12 17.07
CA ILE A 135 5.53 7.72 18.35
C ILE A 135 6.68 8.58 18.92
N SER A 136 7.91 8.07 18.86
CA SER A 136 9.09 8.76 19.41
C SER A 136 9.44 10.04 18.67
N ASP A 137 9.13 10.13 17.38
CA ASP A 137 9.42 11.30 16.54
C ASP A 137 8.22 12.25 16.42
N SER A 138 7.15 12.03 17.21
CA SER A 138 5.94 12.84 17.12
C SER A 138 6.12 14.19 17.81
N SER A 139 5.88 15.26 17.03
CA SER A 139 5.75 16.63 17.55
C SER A 139 4.29 17.07 17.78
N GLY A 140 3.32 16.14 17.67
CA GLY A 140 1.88 16.42 17.70
C GLY A 140 1.35 16.92 16.36
N GLY A 141 0.04 17.16 16.31
CA GLY A 141 -0.71 17.53 15.10
C GLY A 141 -0.86 16.38 14.10
N TYR A 142 -1.69 16.57 13.11
CA TYR A 142 -2.05 15.54 12.14
C TYR A 142 -2.56 14.24 12.80
N ASP A 143 -3.38 14.39 13.84
CA ASP A 143 -3.77 13.30 14.74
C ASP A 143 -4.38 12.11 13.98
N LEU A 144 -5.29 12.38 13.05
CA LEU A 144 -5.95 11.34 12.27
C LEU A 144 -4.95 10.56 11.41
N TYR A 145 -4.13 11.26 10.64
CA TYR A 145 -3.15 10.63 9.75
C TYR A 145 -2.07 9.89 10.55
N ARG A 146 -1.48 10.53 11.57
CA ARG A 146 -0.48 9.90 12.45
C ARG A 146 -1.01 8.62 13.08
N THR A 147 -2.19 8.69 13.70
CA THR A 147 -2.82 7.52 14.34
C THR A 147 -3.04 6.39 13.34
N SER A 148 -3.49 6.68 12.13
CA SER A 148 -3.67 5.67 11.10
C SER A 148 -2.36 4.99 10.68
N LYS A 149 -1.25 5.74 10.62
CA LYS A 149 0.06 5.16 10.27
C LYS A 149 0.70 4.39 11.43
N VAL A 150 0.48 4.80 12.69
CA VAL A 150 0.81 3.98 13.88
C VAL A 150 0.06 2.66 13.84
N ALA A 151 -1.25 2.70 13.58
CA ALA A 151 -2.07 1.50 13.49
C ALA A 151 -1.59 0.58 12.35
N LEU A 152 -1.26 1.13 11.18
CA LEU A 152 -0.68 0.36 10.07
C LEU A 152 0.62 -0.34 10.49
N ASN A 153 1.53 0.37 11.17
CA ASN A 153 2.80 -0.19 11.64
C ASN A 153 2.57 -1.37 12.60
N MET A 154 1.62 -1.23 13.53
CA MET A 154 1.26 -2.30 14.47
C MET A 154 0.67 -3.51 13.74
N LEU A 155 -0.24 -3.29 12.80
CA LEU A 155 -0.87 -4.37 12.03
C LEU A 155 0.15 -5.06 11.10
N ALA A 156 1.06 -4.30 10.47
CA ALA A 156 2.14 -4.86 9.64
C ALA A 156 3.09 -5.73 10.48
N LYS A 157 3.43 -5.30 11.70
CA LYS A 157 4.20 -6.13 12.66
C LYS A 157 3.47 -7.44 12.96
N GLY A 158 2.16 -7.41 13.18
CA GLY A 158 1.34 -8.61 13.37
C GLY A 158 1.39 -9.55 12.17
N VAL A 159 1.30 -9.01 10.95
CA VAL A 159 1.45 -9.80 9.70
C VAL A 159 2.83 -10.44 9.64
N ALA A 160 3.89 -9.70 9.96
CA ALA A 160 5.25 -10.19 9.96
C ALA A 160 5.42 -11.41 10.87
N GLU A 161 5.02 -11.29 12.14
CA GLU A 161 5.22 -12.32 13.15
C GLU A 161 4.35 -13.56 12.95
N GLN A 162 3.07 -13.33 12.62
CA GLN A 162 2.09 -14.43 12.62
C GLN A 162 1.97 -15.15 11.28
N HIS A 163 2.33 -14.51 10.17
CA HIS A 163 2.02 -15.03 8.84
C HIS A 163 3.21 -15.07 7.88
N ALA A 164 4.18 -14.17 8.02
CA ALA A 164 5.27 -14.00 7.06
C ALA A 164 6.57 -14.71 7.51
N ALA A 165 6.86 -14.73 8.80
CA ALA A 165 8.14 -15.20 9.35
C ALA A 165 8.46 -16.65 8.97
N ALA A 166 7.49 -17.58 9.07
CA ALA A 166 7.69 -18.99 8.74
C ALA A 166 8.04 -19.24 7.26
N ARG A 167 7.71 -18.29 6.38
CA ARG A 167 7.99 -18.31 4.94
C ARG A 167 9.23 -17.49 4.56
N GLY A 168 9.96 -16.96 5.52
CA GLY A 168 11.12 -16.09 5.28
C GLY A 168 10.79 -14.78 4.56
N ILE A 169 9.52 -14.36 4.55
CA ILE A 169 9.06 -13.14 3.87
C ILE A 169 9.46 -11.92 4.70
N ALA A 170 10.16 -10.98 4.07
CA ALA A 170 10.46 -9.69 4.68
C ALA A 170 9.22 -8.78 4.65
N VAL A 171 8.83 -8.22 5.82
CA VAL A 171 7.75 -7.24 5.91
C VAL A 171 8.33 -5.88 6.25
N LEU A 172 8.11 -4.90 5.38
CA LEU A 172 8.69 -3.56 5.47
C LEU A 172 7.60 -2.50 5.65
N ALA A 173 7.76 -1.62 6.64
CA ALA A 173 7.00 -0.38 6.74
C ALA A 173 7.86 0.75 6.16
N LEU A 174 7.47 1.28 4.99
CA LEU A 174 8.26 2.25 4.24
C LEU A 174 7.85 3.68 4.58
N HIS A 175 8.85 4.54 4.76
CA HIS A 175 8.67 5.99 4.73
C HIS A 175 9.34 6.55 3.47
N PRO A 176 8.59 7.12 2.53
CA PRO A 176 9.12 7.54 1.23
C PRO A 176 9.86 8.88 1.26
N GLY A 177 9.94 9.54 2.42
CA GLY A 177 10.36 10.93 2.51
C GLY A 177 9.24 11.89 2.11
N TRP A 178 9.60 13.15 1.87
CA TRP A 178 8.69 14.15 1.33
C TRP A 178 8.68 14.03 -0.21
N VAL A 179 7.55 13.62 -0.77
CA VAL A 179 7.42 13.40 -2.21
C VAL A 179 6.41 14.40 -2.77
N GLN A 180 6.79 15.10 -3.84
CA GLN A 180 5.87 16.00 -4.56
C GLN A 180 4.75 15.20 -5.22
N THR A 181 3.58 15.23 -4.60
CA THR A 181 2.36 14.53 -5.03
C THR A 181 1.15 15.35 -4.58
N ASP A 182 -0.04 15.01 -5.05
CA ASP A 182 -1.28 15.63 -4.59
C ASP A 182 -1.46 15.59 -3.07
N MET A 183 -0.88 14.59 -2.40
CA MET A 183 -0.92 14.42 -0.95
C MET A 183 0.21 15.18 -0.24
N GLY A 184 1.39 15.23 -0.84
CA GLY A 184 2.58 15.85 -0.26
C GLY A 184 2.67 17.36 -0.48
N GLY A 185 1.91 17.89 -1.42
CA GLY A 185 2.00 19.28 -1.87
C GLY A 185 3.22 19.56 -2.75
N PRO A 186 3.43 20.83 -3.14
CA PRO A 186 4.55 21.28 -3.97
C PRO A 186 5.88 21.21 -3.25
#